data_4633132746e001cde28c9e9970d41ea1
#
_entry.id   4633132746e001cde28c9e9970d41ea1
#
_cell.length_a   1.000
_cell.length_b   1.000
_cell.length_c   1.000
_cell.angle_alpha   90.00
_cell.angle_beta   90.00
_cell.angle_gamma   90.00
#
_symmetry.space_group_name_H-M   'P 1'
#
loop_
_entity.id
_entity.type
_entity.pdbx_description
1 polymer ?
#
loop_
_entity_poly.entity_id
_entity_poly.type
_entity_poly.pdbx_seq_one_letter_code
_entity_poly.pdbx_strand_id
1 'polypeptide(L)'
;MRLPLASLFAALSLGSAVQAADDEPPPQVEAWPLQQTGAAGASIFFQDRAAARATDALLARFGGKPPEGLIGWIVVPNSEDQLVRFLVGDPAAPRPAYDILVDQNGRAGAVIETTDTALPDDQAVRYFARNTAASGIGQLRCAARYNAVVLDDPDGDGWLVWLLASTTDANKVPMGGHYRFHVSADGRTVEKREQLSGGCLDLDRRQSGQNGQPVGLVTNVIVAPQPLEVHVFLSLLNRLPIYVAAGDKIWSVQGALIREVDTSRRP
;
A
#
# COMPACT_ATOMS: atom_id res chain seq x y z
N MET A 1 -33.29 49.73 62.07
CA MET A 1 -33.67 48.33 61.92
C MET A 1 -33.21 47.95 60.45
N ARG A 2 -32.05 47.32 60.30
CA ARG A 2 -31.49 46.92 59.02
C ARG A 2 -31.34 45.40 58.99
N LEU A 3 -32.07 44.73 58.11
CA LEU A 3 -31.92 43.30 57.80
C LEU A 3 -30.81 43.07 56.82
N PRO A 4 -29.96 42.05 56.92
CA PRO A 4 -29.02 41.68 55.95
C PRO A 4 -29.61 40.69 54.89
N LEU A 5 -29.41 40.96 53.63
CA LEU A 5 -29.66 40.03 52.52
C LEU A 5 -28.58 38.93 52.53
N ALA A 6 -29.00 37.71 52.62
CA ALA A 6 -28.17 36.53 52.46
C ALA A 6 -28.18 36.14 50.97
N SER A 7 -27.02 36.26 50.29
CA SER A 7 -26.82 35.80 48.90
C SER A 7 -26.51 34.33 48.88
N LEU A 8 -27.39 33.52 48.29
CA LEU A 8 -27.21 32.12 48.03
C LEU A 8 -26.40 31.94 46.72
N PHE A 9 -25.16 31.53 46.80
CA PHE A 9 -24.36 31.10 45.62
C PHE A 9 -24.64 29.63 45.36
N ALA A 10 -25.37 29.33 44.29
CA ALA A 10 -25.49 27.97 43.75
C ALA A 10 -24.29 27.70 42.85
N ALA A 11 -23.40 26.80 43.26
CA ALA A 11 -22.30 26.29 42.45
C ALA A 11 -22.84 25.25 41.46
N LEU A 12 -22.96 25.60 40.18
CA LEU A 12 -23.15 24.63 39.10
C LEU A 12 -21.82 23.91 38.83
N SER A 13 -21.73 22.67 39.31
CA SER A 13 -20.67 21.75 38.87
C SER A 13 -21.00 21.24 37.46
N LEU A 14 -20.35 21.80 36.44
CA LEU A 14 -20.30 21.24 35.08
C LEU A 14 -19.42 19.98 35.12
N GLY A 15 -20.08 18.83 35.31
CA GLY A 15 -19.44 17.54 35.06
C GLY A 15 -19.18 17.38 33.57
N SER A 16 -17.91 17.53 33.14
CA SER A 16 -17.49 17.13 31.79
C SER A 16 -17.61 15.61 31.71
N ALA A 17 -18.66 15.13 31.04
CA ALA A 17 -18.70 13.75 30.59
C ALA A 17 -17.59 13.55 29.54
N VAL A 18 -16.51 12.90 29.95
CA VAL A 18 -15.56 12.32 29.04
C VAL A 18 -16.34 11.22 28.29
N GLN A 19 -16.78 11.52 27.08
CA GLN A 19 -17.25 10.47 26.15
C GLN A 19 -16.08 9.53 25.94
N ALA A 20 -16.20 8.30 26.47
CA ALA A 20 -15.40 7.18 26.02
C ALA A 20 -15.62 7.10 24.51
N ALA A 21 -14.56 7.22 23.73
CA ALA A 21 -14.61 6.91 22.32
C ALA A 21 -15.10 5.46 22.23
N ASP A 22 -16.19 5.24 21.51
CA ASP A 22 -16.74 3.91 21.27
C ASP A 22 -15.62 3.03 20.72
N ASP A 23 -15.28 1.97 21.47
CA ASP A 23 -14.33 0.90 21.09
C ASP A 23 -14.98 0.02 20.02
N GLU A 24 -15.45 0.62 18.91
CA GLU A 24 -15.90 -0.16 17.77
C GLU A 24 -14.67 -0.82 17.12
N PRO A 25 -14.68 -2.15 16.97
CA PRO A 25 -13.57 -2.84 16.31
C PRO A 25 -13.39 -2.28 14.90
N PRO A 26 -12.13 -2.17 14.41
CA PRO A 26 -11.89 -1.64 13.09
C PRO A 26 -12.64 -2.47 12.02
N PRO A 27 -13.11 -1.82 10.95
CA PRO A 27 -13.79 -2.51 9.87
C PRO A 27 -12.98 -3.70 9.36
N GLN A 28 -13.62 -4.86 9.23
CA GLN A 28 -12.94 -6.05 8.74
C GLN A 28 -12.67 -5.93 7.23
N VAL A 29 -11.48 -6.33 6.85
CA VAL A 29 -11.01 -6.38 5.47
C VAL A 29 -11.32 -7.76 4.90
N GLU A 30 -11.67 -7.82 3.65
CA GLU A 30 -11.84 -9.07 2.93
C GLU A 30 -10.52 -9.86 2.91
N ALA A 31 -10.55 -11.06 3.47
CA ALA A 31 -9.43 -11.97 3.52
C ALA A 31 -9.59 -13.07 2.46
N TRP A 32 -8.64 -13.15 1.54
CA TRP A 32 -8.65 -14.14 0.46
C TRP A 32 -8.03 -15.47 0.91
N PRO A 33 -8.24 -16.57 0.16
CA PRO A 33 -7.49 -17.80 0.38
C PRO A 33 -5.99 -17.54 0.41
N LEU A 34 -5.24 -18.23 1.28
CA LEU A 34 -3.80 -17.95 1.49
C LEU A 34 -2.97 -18.02 0.20
N GLN A 35 -3.34 -18.91 -0.72
CA GLN A 35 -2.67 -19.02 -2.02
C GLN A 35 -2.89 -17.75 -2.87
N GLN A 36 -4.12 -17.24 -2.91
CA GLN A 36 -4.47 -16.00 -3.61
C GLN A 36 -3.80 -14.80 -2.97
N THR A 37 -3.81 -14.71 -1.62
CA THR A 37 -3.08 -13.70 -0.86
C THR A 37 -1.59 -13.70 -1.20
N GLY A 38 -0.98 -14.89 -1.27
CA GLY A 38 0.44 -15.06 -1.64
C GLY A 38 0.72 -14.58 -3.07
N ALA A 39 -0.13 -14.97 -4.01
CA ALA A 39 0.01 -14.59 -5.43
C ALA A 39 -0.18 -13.08 -5.62
N ALA A 40 -1.22 -12.49 -5.02
CA ALA A 40 -1.47 -11.05 -5.09
C ALA A 40 -0.30 -10.24 -4.51
N GLY A 41 0.20 -10.61 -3.31
CA GLY A 41 1.33 -9.93 -2.70
C GLY A 41 2.62 -10.03 -3.51
N ALA A 42 2.87 -11.16 -4.18
CA ALA A 42 3.98 -11.31 -5.11
C ALA A 42 3.81 -10.41 -6.36
N SER A 43 2.61 -10.34 -6.93
CA SER A 43 2.30 -9.46 -8.07
C SER A 43 2.49 -7.98 -7.70
N ILE A 44 2.04 -7.56 -6.51
CA ILE A 44 2.27 -6.22 -5.97
C ILE A 44 3.77 -5.92 -5.89
N PHE A 45 4.57 -6.86 -5.34
CA PHE A 45 6.01 -6.69 -5.23
C PHE A 45 6.69 -6.55 -6.59
N PHE A 46 6.33 -7.39 -7.57
CA PHE A 46 6.95 -7.32 -8.89
C PHE A 46 6.63 -6.02 -9.61
N GLN A 47 5.38 -5.54 -9.55
CA GLN A 47 5.00 -4.28 -10.19
C GLN A 47 5.61 -3.05 -9.49
N ASP A 48 5.59 -2.99 -8.16
CA ASP A 48 6.22 -1.89 -7.40
C ASP A 48 7.71 -1.81 -7.68
N ARG A 49 8.39 -2.96 -7.67
CA ARG A 49 9.82 -3.04 -8.00
C ARG A 49 10.09 -2.61 -9.44
N ALA A 50 9.27 -3.03 -10.39
CA ALA A 50 9.43 -2.63 -11.79
C ALA A 50 9.27 -1.12 -11.95
N ALA A 51 8.23 -0.53 -11.36
CA ALA A 51 8.01 0.92 -11.38
C ALA A 51 9.19 1.69 -10.77
N ALA A 52 9.74 1.22 -9.64
CA ALA A 52 10.89 1.83 -8.99
C ALA A 52 12.14 1.77 -9.89
N ARG A 53 12.46 0.58 -10.44
CA ARG A 53 13.65 0.39 -11.31
C ARG A 53 13.57 1.18 -12.62
N ALA A 54 12.39 1.20 -13.22
CA ALA A 54 12.17 2.00 -14.43
C ALA A 54 12.26 3.51 -14.13
N THR A 55 11.74 3.96 -12.98
CA THR A 55 11.87 5.36 -12.56
C THR A 55 13.33 5.74 -12.36
N ASP A 56 14.14 4.90 -11.68
CA ASP A 56 15.58 5.12 -11.52
C ASP A 56 16.27 5.25 -12.87
N ALA A 57 15.96 4.35 -13.83
CA ALA A 57 16.54 4.39 -15.19
C ALA A 57 16.12 5.64 -15.96
N LEU A 58 14.84 6.04 -15.88
CA LEU A 58 14.35 7.27 -16.51
C LEU A 58 15.07 8.49 -15.95
N LEU A 59 15.13 8.62 -14.61
CA LEU A 59 15.81 9.74 -13.97
C LEU A 59 17.30 9.80 -14.33
N ALA A 60 17.98 8.65 -14.37
CA ALA A 60 19.39 8.58 -14.80
C ALA A 60 19.57 9.11 -16.24
N ARG A 61 18.64 8.78 -17.16
CA ARG A 61 18.65 9.26 -18.56
C ARG A 61 18.50 10.79 -18.66
N PHE A 62 17.75 11.40 -17.70
CA PHE A 62 17.45 12.84 -17.67
C PHE A 62 18.21 13.60 -16.58
N GLY A 63 19.37 13.12 -16.16
CA GLY A 63 20.25 13.83 -15.23
C GLY A 63 19.67 14.00 -13.82
N GLY A 64 18.85 13.05 -13.38
CA GLY A 64 18.26 13.04 -12.02
C GLY A 64 16.94 13.82 -11.88
N LYS A 65 16.40 14.34 -12.98
CA LYS A 65 15.12 15.08 -12.99
C LYS A 65 14.11 14.37 -13.86
N PRO A 66 12.81 14.40 -13.49
CA PRO A 66 11.79 13.88 -14.38
C PRO A 66 11.73 14.69 -15.68
N PRO A 67 11.41 14.04 -16.83
CA PRO A 67 11.18 14.77 -18.08
C PRO A 67 10.00 15.73 -17.94
N GLU A 68 10.02 16.81 -18.74
CA GLU A 68 8.98 17.82 -18.76
C GLU A 68 7.63 17.20 -19.17
N GLY A 69 6.56 17.63 -18.51
CA GLY A 69 5.20 17.16 -18.79
C GLY A 69 4.90 15.75 -18.30
N LEU A 70 5.80 15.10 -17.54
CA LEU A 70 5.53 13.78 -16.96
C LEU A 70 4.37 13.84 -15.97
N ILE A 71 3.32 13.04 -16.23
CA ILE A 71 2.11 12.99 -15.39
C ILE A 71 1.98 11.68 -14.60
N GLY A 72 2.81 10.67 -14.89
CA GLY A 72 2.80 9.39 -14.20
C GLY A 72 3.28 8.24 -15.04
N TRP A 73 2.94 7.04 -14.62
CA TRP A 73 3.26 5.79 -15.30
C TRP A 73 2.18 4.74 -15.07
N ILE A 74 2.21 3.71 -15.89
CA ILE A 74 1.50 2.45 -15.69
C ILE A 74 2.50 1.30 -15.78
N VAL A 75 2.15 0.17 -15.16
CA VAL A 75 2.86 -1.10 -15.33
C VAL A 75 1.94 -2.05 -16.07
N VAL A 76 2.42 -2.56 -17.19
CA VAL A 76 1.70 -3.50 -18.03
C VAL A 76 2.45 -4.84 -18.01
N PRO A 77 1.84 -5.94 -17.54
CA PRO A 77 2.45 -7.26 -17.62
C PRO A 77 2.77 -7.62 -19.06
N ASN A 78 3.97 -8.13 -19.33
CA ASN A 78 4.42 -8.53 -20.65
C ASN A 78 5.18 -9.86 -20.57
N SER A 79 4.48 -10.96 -20.79
CA SER A 79 5.00 -12.32 -20.63
C SER A 79 5.68 -12.52 -19.27
N GLU A 80 7.01 -12.64 -19.26
CA GLU A 80 7.82 -12.81 -18.06
C GLU A 80 8.31 -11.48 -17.47
N ASP A 81 8.21 -10.36 -18.22
CA ASP A 81 8.70 -9.04 -17.86
C ASP A 81 7.56 -8.10 -17.46
N GLN A 82 7.94 -6.89 -17.05
CA GLN A 82 7.01 -5.79 -16.80
C GLN A 82 7.37 -4.63 -17.71
N LEU A 83 6.43 -4.19 -18.55
CA LEU A 83 6.57 -2.94 -19.27
C LEU A 83 6.13 -1.78 -18.36
N VAL A 84 7.05 -0.90 -18.04
CA VAL A 84 6.73 0.36 -17.38
C VAL A 84 6.67 1.45 -18.44
N ARG A 85 5.48 2.00 -18.63
CA ARG A 85 5.18 3.04 -19.60
C ARG A 85 4.96 4.37 -18.90
N PHE A 86 5.78 5.35 -19.19
CA PHE A 86 5.69 6.70 -18.64
C PHE A 86 4.83 7.58 -19.53
N LEU A 87 4.00 8.39 -18.91
CA LEU A 87 2.93 9.14 -19.54
C LEU A 87 3.15 10.65 -19.40
N VAL A 88 2.81 11.38 -20.44
CA VAL A 88 2.91 12.84 -20.51
C VAL A 88 1.62 13.46 -21.00
N GLY A 89 1.49 14.78 -20.81
CA GLY A 89 0.43 15.60 -21.37
C GLY A 89 -0.75 15.82 -20.42
N ASP A 90 -1.97 15.77 -20.95
CA ASP A 90 -3.18 16.01 -20.19
C ASP A 90 -3.56 14.75 -19.40
N PRO A 91 -3.76 14.84 -18.06
CA PRO A 91 -4.26 13.73 -17.26
C PRO A 91 -5.59 13.13 -17.72
N ALA A 92 -6.42 13.89 -18.42
CA ALA A 92 -7.67 13.38 -19.00
C ALA A 92 -7.46 12.62 -20.33
N ALA A 93 -6.33 12.88 -21.01
CA ALA A 93 -5.94 12.25 -22.26
C ALA A 93 -4.42 11.92 -22.24
N PRO A 94 -3.98 10.98 -21.37
CA PRO A 94 -2.58 10.65 -21.19
C PRO A 94 -2.00 10.07 -22.49
N ARG A 95 -0.75 10.44 -22.78
CA ARG A 95 -0.02 9.91 -23.93
C ARG A 95 1.24 9.20 -23.47
N PRO A 96 1.61 8.06 -24.09
CA PRO A 96 2.86 7.39 -23.80
C PRO A 96 4.05 8.24 -24.29
N ALA A 97 5.15 8.20 -23.56
CA ALA A 97 6.37 8.92 -23.94
C ALA A 97 7.63 8.04 -23.82
N TYR A 98 7.74 7.27 -22.75
CA TYR A 98 8.91 6.40 -22.56
C TYR A 98 8.47 5.02 -22.09
N ASP A 99 9.09 3.99 -22.67
CA ASP A 99 8.89 2.60 -22.33
C ASP A 99 10.18 1.99 -21.76
N ILE A 100 10.06 1.23 -20.69
CA ILE A 100 11.17 0.51 -20.06
C ILE A 100 10.69 -0.88 -19.68
N LEU A 101 11.32 -1.91 -20.25
CA LEU A 101 11.11 -3.28 -19.81
C LEU A 101 11.95 -3.55 -18.55
N VAL A 102 11.36 -4.18 -17.58
CA VAL A 102 12.03 -4.62 -16.36
C VAL A 102 11.86 -6.12 -16.22
N ASP A 103 12.99 -6.86 -16.19
CA ASP A 103 12.99 -8.31 -16.11
C ASP A 103 12.57 -8.82 -14.71
N GLN A 104 12.33 -10.13 -14.60
CA GLN A 104 11.96 -10.81 -13.36
C GLN A 104 12.97 -10.61 -12.21
N ASN A 105 14.24 -10.30 -12.54
CA ASN A 105 15.27 -10.02 -11.54
C ASN A 105 15.26 -8.55 -11.09
N GLY A 106 14.39 -7.71 -11.70
CA GLY A 106 14.31 -6.27 -11.44
C GLY A 106 15.39 -5.48 -12.14
N ARG A 107 15.95 -5.97 -13.26
CA ARG A 107 16.89 -5.23 -14.09
C ARG A 107 16.09 -4.43 -15.12
N ALA A 108 16.24 -3.11 -15.09
CA ALA A 108 15.68 -2.23 -16.08
C ALA A 108 16.50 -2.29 -17.39
N GLY A 109 15.80 -2.39 -18.51
CA GLY A 109 16.36 -2.27 -19.85
C GLY A 109 16.62 -0.81 -20.25
N ALA A 110 16.80 -0.59 -21.55
CA ALA A 110 16.98 0.75 -22.10
C ALA A 110 15.70 1.58 -21.96
N VAL A 111 15.86 2.90 -21.78
CA VAL A 111 14.77 3.86 -21.90
C VAL A 111 14.49 4.09 -23.38
N ILE A 112 13.34 3.65 -23.84
CA ILE A 112 12.90 3.77 -25.24
C ILE A 112 11.88 4.91 -25.31
N GLU A 113 12.16 5.89 -26.13
CA GLU A 113 11.19 6.92 -26.49
C GLU A 113 10.16 6.32 -27.44
N THR A 114 8.88 6.34 -27.06
CA THR A 114 7.83 5.76 -27.90
C THR A 114 7.32 6.74 -28.95
N THR A 115 6.98 6.22 -30.11
CA THR A 115 6.31 6.97 -31.18
C THR A 115 4.79 6.88 -31.12
N ASP A 116 4.25 6.12 -30.17
CA ASP A 116 2.81 5.98 -29.98
C ASP A 116 2.20 7.34 -29.60
N THR A 117 1.15 7.74 -30.30
CA THR A 117 0.47 9.02 -30.06
C THR A 117 -0.73 8.91 -29.15
N ALA A 118 -1.22 7.70 -28.92
CA ALA A 118 -2.36 7.40 -28.09
C ALA A 118 -2.05 6.20 -27.17
N LEU A 119 -2.64 6.22 -25.99
CA LEU A 119 -2.59 5.08 -25.06
C LEU A 119 -3.71 4.09 -25.45
N PRO A 120 -3.45 2.78 -25.54
CA PRO A 120 -4.51 1.78 -25.68
C PRO A 120 -5.55 1.88 -24.56
N ASP A 121 -6.81 1.59 -24.86
CA ASP A 121 -7.91 1.80 -23.92
C ASP A 121 -7.73 1.05 -22.60
N ASP A 122 -7.30 -0.19 -22.63
CA ASP A 122 -7.00 -1.01 -21.44
C ASP A 122 -5.88 -0.42 -20.57
N GLN A 123 -4.91 0.22 -21.20
CA GLN A 123 -3.83 0.91 -20.51
C GLN A 123 -4.26 2.27 -19.96
N ALA A 124 -5.12 2.99 -20.68
CA ALA A 124 -5.69 4.25 -20.22
C ALA A 124 -6.54 4.02 -18.96
N VAL A 125 -7.33 2.95 -18.92
CA VAL A 125 -8.15 2.59 -17.76
C VAL A 125 -7.27 2.27 -16.53
N ARG A 126 -6.14 1.57 -16.67
CA ARG A 126 -5.18 1.36 -15.57
C ARG A 126 -4.68 2.68 -14.97
N TYR A 127 -4.35 3.63 -15.83
CA TYR A 127 -3.93 4.97 -15.38
C TYR A 127 -5.05 5.69 -14.63
N PHE A 128 -6.28 5.62 -15.12
CA PHE A 128 -7.42 6.23 -14.45
C PHE A 128 -7.71 5.56 -13.11
N ALA A 129 -7.72 4.23 -13.05
CA ALA A 129 -7.93 3.49 -11.80
C ALA A 129 -6.91 3.87 -10.71
N ARG A 130 -5.63 3.97 -11.09
CA ARG A 130 -4.57 4.46 -10.22
C ARG A 130 -4.87 5.85 -9.64
N ASN A 131 -5.23 6.79 -10.50
CA ASN A 131 -5.48 8.18 -10.10
C ASN A 131 -6.78 8.32 -9.29
N THR A 132 -7.80 7.55 -9.63
CA THR A 132 -9.06 7.47 -8.89
C THR A 132 -8.84 6.99 -7.46
N ALA A 133 -8.09 5.91 -7.30
CA ALA A 133 -7.72 5.41 -5.97
C ALA A 133 -6.86 6.43 -5.20
N ALA A 134 -5.85 7.04 -5.85
CA ALA A 134 -4.99 8.05 -5.23
C ALA A 134 -5.80 9.27 -4.74
N SER A 135 -6.80 9.70 -5.49
CA SER A 135 -7.72 10.78 -5.09
C SER A 135 -8.65 10.33 -3.95
N GLY A 136 -9.02 9.04 -3.92
CA GLY A 136 -9.89 8.44 -2.92
C GLY A 136 -9.23 8.20 -1.55
N ILE A 137 -7.90 8.34 -1.43
CA ILE A 137 -7.22 8.14 -0.13
C ILE A 137 -7.61 9.19 0.90
N GLY A 138 -7.94 10.41 0.45
CA GLY A 138 -8.22 11.55 1.31
C GLY A 138 -6.95 12.09 1.99
N GLN A 139 -7.01 12.29 3.30
CA GLN A 139 -5.86 12.80 4.05
C GLN A 139 -4.76 11.73 4.21
N LEU A 140 -3.53 12.06 3.82
CA LEU A 140 -2.35 11.22 4.04
C LEU A 140 -2.01 11.20 5.54
N ARG A 141 -2.12 10.03 6.19
CA ARG A 141 -1.94 9.91 7.64
C ARG A 141 -0.65 9.21 8.03
N CYS A 142 -0.33 8.08 7.36
CA CYS A 142 0.76 7.19 7.79
C CYS A 142 2.05 7.40 7.01
N ALA A 143 2.00 8.00 5.84
CA ALA A 143 3.17 8.25 5.01
C ALA A 143 2.99 9.55 4.24
N ALA A 144 4.09 10.23 3.92
CA ALA A 144 4.09 11.41 3.07
C ALA A 144 3.90 11.05 1.59
N ARG A 145 4.16 9.79 1.24
CA ARG A 145 4.07 9.26 -0.13
C ARG A 145 3.49 7.85 -0.11
N TYR A 146 2.76 7.54 -1.17
CA TYR A 146 2.23 6.22 -1.43
C TYR A 146 2.64 5.77 -2.82
N ASN A 147 3.12 4.54 -2.93
CA ASN A 147 3.28 3.88 -4.21
C ASN A 147 1.96 3.25 -4.61
N ALA A 148 1.59 3.34 -5.87
CA ALA A 148 0.37 2.75 -6.37
C ALA A 148 0.69 1.54 -7.26
N VAL A 149 0.00 0.43 -7.02
CA VAL A 149 0.03 -0.79 -7.83
C VAL A 149 -1.40 -1.08 -8.30
N VAL A 150 -1.56 -1.41 -9.58
CA VAL A 150 -2.85 -1.69 -10.20
C VAL A 150 -2.84 -3.10 -10.77
N LEU A 151 -3.73 -3.95 -10.29
CA LEU A 151 -3.96 -5.30 -10.82
C LEU A 151 -5.41 -5.42 -11.32
N ASP A 152 -5.64 -6.37 -12.22
CA ASP A 152 -7.00 -6.77 -12.57
C ASP A 152 -7.67 -7.38 -11.34
N ASP A 153 -8.96 -7.12 -11.14
CA ASP A 153 -9.75 -7.77 -10.10
C ASP A 153 -10.06 -9.21 -10.54
N PRO A 154 -9.57 -10.25 -9.84
CA PRO A 154 -9.82 -11.63 -10.23
C PRO A 154 -11.28 -12.06 -10.05
N ASP A 155 -12.05 -11.33 -9.25
CA ASP A 155 -13.44 -11.66 -8.90
C ASP A 155 -14.46 -10.77 -9.63
N GLY A 156 -14.00 -9.85 -10.49
CA GLY A 156 -14.83 -8.90 -11.21
C GLY A 156 -14.21 -8.33 -12.48
N ASP A 157 -14.90 -7.40 -13.12
CA ASP A 157 -14.44 -6.73 -14.34
C ASP A 157 -13.63 -5.45 -14.04
N GLY A 158 -13.41 -5.14 -12.74
CA GLY A 158 -12.78 -3.91 -12.28
C GLY A 158 -11.28 -4.04 -12.01
N TRP A 159 -10.80 -3.13 -11.17
CA TRP A 159 -9.39 -3.00 -10.83
C TRP A 159 -9.19 -3.04 -9.32
N LEU A 160 -8.17 -3.75 -8.90
CA LEU A 160 -7.64 -3.66 -7.54
C LEU A 160 -6.45 -2.70 -7.54
N VAL A 161 -6.54 -1.65 -6.70
CA VAL A 161 -5.46 -0.68 -6.58
C VAL A 161 -4.96 -0.63 -5.14
N TRP A 162 -3.68 -0.93 -4.97
CA TRP A 162 -3.03 -0.75 -3.67
C TRP A 162 -2.34 0.59 -3.61
N LEU A 163 -2.56 1.30 -2.52
CA LEU A 163 -1.76 2.44 -2.13
C LEU A 163 -0.88 2.03 -0.96
N LEU A 164 0.40 1.86 -1.24
CA LEU A 164 1.40 1.33 -0.34
C LEU A 164 2.14 2.48 0.35
N ALA A 165 2.01 2.58 1.66
CA ALA A 165 2.76 3.54 2.45
C ALA A 165 4.27 3.34 2.22
N SER A 166 4.99 4.40 1.92
CA SER A 166 6.43 4.37 1.64
C SER A 166 7.22 5.29 2.56
N THR A 167 8.48 4.95 2.77
CA THR A 167 9.42 5.74 3.58
C THR A 167 10.72 5.96 2.83
N THR A 168 11.38 7.07 3.11
CA THR A 168 12.76 7.35 2.65
C THR A 168 13.81 6.89 3.68
N ASP A 169 13.39 6.50 4.88
CA ASP A 169 14.28 5.92 5.90
C ASP A 169 14.47 4.43 5.64
N ALA A 170 15.65 4.04 5.17
CA ALA A 170 16.01 2.65 4.86
C ALA A 170 15.97 1.70 6.09
N ASN A 171 15.93 2.25 7.31
CA ASN A 171 15.84 1.46 8.53
C ASN A 171 14.39 1.18 8.95
N LYS A 172 13.42 1.84 8.34
CA LYS A 172 12.01 1.68 8.66
C LYS A 172 11.31 0.77 7.67
N VAL A 173 10.37 -0.01 8.18
CA VAL A 173 9.43 -0.80 7.40
C VAL A 173 8.02 -0.35 7.79
N PRO A 174 7.29 0.34 6.90
CA PRO A 174 5.92 0.73 7.17
C PRO A 174 5.03 -0.52 7.10
N MET A 175 4.69 -1.05 8.29
CA MET A 175 3.81 -2.22 8.44
C MET A 175 2.34 -1.85 8.39
N GLY A 176 2.02 -0.57 8.56
CA GLY A 176 0.66 -0.04 8.54
C GLY A 176 0.48 1.11 7.55
N GLY A 177 -0.78 1.53 7.40
CA GLY A 177 -1.14 2.64 6.53
C GLY A 177 -1.33 2.29 5.06
N HIS A 178 -1.40 1.00 4.72
CA HIS A 178 -1.69 0.55 3.37
C HIS A 178 -3.19 0.50 3.12
N TYR A 179 -3.59 0.69 1.87
CA TYR A 179 -4.98 0.65 1.43
C TYR A 179 -5.13 -0.25 0.20
N ARG A 180 -6.29 -0.88 0.07
CA ARG A 180 -6.77 -1.55 -1.13
C ARG A 180 -8.05 -0.87 -1.57
N PHE A 181 -8.14 -0.56 -2.85
CA PHE A 181 -9.31 0.02 -3.48
C PHE A 181 -9.84 -0.95 -4.54
N HIS A 182 -11.14 -1.16 -4.55
CA HIS A 182 -11.85 -1.73 -5.68
C HIS A 182 -12.33 -0.57 -6.53
N VAL A 183 -11.98 -0.58 -7.80
CA VAL A 183 -12.28 0.50 -8.74
C VAL A 183 -13.02 -0.10 -9.94
N SER A 184 -14.03 0.59 -10.40
CA SER A 184 -14.88 0.17 -11.52
C SER A 184 -14.09 -0.17 -12.79
N ALA A 185 -14.72 -0.94 -13.69
CA ALA A 185 -14.13 -1.39 -14.94
C ALA A 185 -13.59 -0.24 -15.82
N ASP A 186 -14.24 0.93 -15.80
CA ASP A 186 -13.79 2.14 -16.52
C ASP A 186 -12.66 2.91 -15.78
N GLY A 187 -12.26 2.45 -14.59
CA GLY A 187 -11.21 3.06 -13.78
C GLY A 187 -11.59 4.39 -13.11
N ARG A 188 -12.87 4.78 -13.09
CA ARG A 188 -13.26 6.14 -12.70
C ARG A 188 -14.02 6.25 -11.38
N THR A 189 -14.46 5.13 -10.79
CA THR A 189 -15.25 5.11 -9.56
C THR A 189 -14.61 4.22 -8.52
N VAL A 190 -14.43 4.73 -7.30
CA VAL A 190 -14.09 3.89 -6.15
C VAL A 190 -15.36 3.19 -5.69
N GLU A 191 -15.39 1.87 -5.76
CA GLU A 191 -16.51 1.03 -5.33
C GLU A 191 -16.37 0.62 -3.87
N LYS A 192 -15.13 0.30 -3.45
CA LYS A 192 -14.82 -0.07 -2.08
C LYS A 192 -13.41 0.44 -1.72
N ARG A 193 -13.25 0.88 -0.48
CA ARG A 193 -11.95 1.25 0.10
C ARG A 193 -11.72 0.45 1.36
N GLU A 194 -10.60 -0.22 1.45
CA GLU A 194 -10.20 -1.02 2.61
C GLU A 194 -8.90 -0.49 3.18
N GLN A 195 -8.86 -0.28 4.48
CA GLN A 195 -7.64 0.05 5.21
C GLN A 195 -7.03 -1.25 5.74
N LEU A 196 -5.86 -1.63 5.23
CA LEU A 196 -5.24 -2.94 5.48
C LEU A 196 -4.49 -3.03 6.82
N SER A 197 -4.70 -2.07 7.70
CA SER A 197 -4.14 -2.05 9.06
C SER A 197 -5.01 -1.20 9.99
N GLY A 198 -5.01 -1.48 11.29
CA GLY A 198 -5.74 -0.68 12.28
C GLY A 198 -5.17 0.73 12.49
N GLY A 199 -3.97 1.02 12.00
CA GLY A 199 -3.32 2.32 12.17
C GLY A 199 -1.95 2.37 11.49
N CYS A 200 -1.21 3.44 11.79
CA CYS A 200 0.17 3.60 11.33
C CYS A 200 1.11 2.80 12.24
N LEU A 201 1.97 2.01 11.64
CA LEU A 201 3.01 1.25 12.34
C LEU A 201 4.26 1.19 11.48
N ASP A 202 5.35 1.74 11.98
CA ASP A 202 6.69 1.59 11.41
C ASP A 202 7.52 0.69 12.32
N LEU A 203 8.13 -0.35 11.75
CA LEU A 203 9.11 -1.18 12.46
C LEU A 203 10.52 -0.75 12.10
N ASP A 204 11.43 -0.74 13.10
CA ASP A 204 12.84 -0.47 12.88
C ASP A 204 13.58 -1.79 12.59
N ARG A 205 14.18 -1.90 11.42
CA ARG A 205 14.95 -3.07 10.99
C ARG A 205 16.17 -3.35 11.86
N ARG A 206 16.67 -2.35 12.59
CA ARG A 206 17.86 -2.49 13.45
C ARG A 206 17.57 -3.16 14.81
N GLN A 207 16.29 -3.20 15.21
CA GLN A 207 15.89 -3.71 16.54
C GLN A 207 15.82 -5.24 16.63
N SER A 208 16.23 -5.97 15.61
CA SER A 208 16.03 -7.41 15.54
C SER A 208 17.36 -8.17 15.56
N GLY A 209 17.60 -8.94 16.63
CA GLY A 209 18.63 -9.98 16.72
C GLY A 209 19.87 -9.64 17.55
N GLN A 210 20.50 -10.69 18.09
CA GLN A 210 21.64 -10.61 19.01
C GLN A 210 22.93 -10.02 18.40
N ASN A 211 23.04 -9.91 17.08
CA ASN A 211 24.21 -9.39 16.36
C ASN A 211 23.88 -8.23 15.43
N GLY A 212 22.79 -7.50 15.69
CA GLY A 212 22.38 -6.36 14.85
C GLY A 212 21.81 -6.74 13.47
N GLN A 213 21.63 -8.04 13.18
CA GLN A 213 20.98 -8.51 11.97
C GLN A 213 19.54 -8.91 12.28
N PRO A 214 18.55 -8.37 11.55
CA PRO A 214 17.16 -8.76 11.74
C PRO A 214 16.96 -10.22 11.30
N VAL A 215 16.37 -11.03 12.18
CA VAL A 215 16.00 -12.42 11.86
C VAL A 215 14.55 -12.53 11.36
N GLY A 216 13.75 -11.49 11.54
CA GLY A 216 12.36 -11.38 11.10
C GLY A 216 11.68 -10.15 11.69
N LEU A 217 10.52 -9.83 11.19
CA LEU A 217 9.65 -8.77 11.69
C LEU A 217 8.43 -9.41 12.36
N VAL A 218 7.89 -8.74 13.38
CA VAL A 218 6.69 -9.21 14.09
C VAL A 218 5.65 -8.10 14.06
N THR A 219 4.42 -8.46 13.74
CA THR A 219 3.28 -7.54 13.73
C THR A 219 1.99 -8.25 14.17
N ASN A 220 0.95 -7.48 14.44
CA ASN A 220 -0.40 -7.99 14.62
C ASN A 220 -1.34 -7.42 13.56
N VAL A 221 -2.36 -8.18 13.22
CA VAL A 221 -3.44 -7.78 12.32
C VAL A 221 -4.75 -7.90 13.07
N ILE A 222 -5.49 -6.80 13.16
CA ILE A 222 -6.79 -6.72 13.83
C ILE A 222 -7.95 -6.51 12.85
N VAL A 223 -7.62 -6.23 11.59
CA VAL A 223 -8.59 -5.98 10.51
C VAL A 223 -8.92 -7.24 9.69
N ALA A 224 -8.24 -8.35 9.95
CA ALA A 224 -8.46 -9.62 9.26
C ALA A 224 -8.06 -10.80 10.15
N PRO A 225 -8.63 -12.02 9.95
CA PRO A 225 -8.29 -13.20 10.74
C PRO A 225 -6.97 -13.88 10.33
N GLN A 226 -6.28 -13.36 9.33
CA GLN A 226 -5.06 -13.92 8.74
C GLN A 226 -4.17 -12.84 8.10
N PRO A 227 -2.94 -13.15 7.68
CA PRO A 227 -2.11 -12.22 6.91
C PRO A 227 -2.79 -11.76 5.62
N LEU A 228 -2.53 -10.51 5.24
CA LEU A 228 -2.97 -9.90 3.99
C LEU A 228 -1.80 -9.85 2.99
N GLU A 229 -2.11 -9.56 1.74
CA GLU A 229 -1.16 -9.48 0.63
C GLU A 229 -0.05 -8.45 0.84
N VAL A 230 -0.30 -7.40 1.61
CA VAL A 230 0.73 -6.42 1.98
C VAL A 230 1.84 -6.99 2.85
N HIS A 231 1.56 -8.03 3.67
CA HIS A 231 2.59 -8.71 4.45
C HIS A 231 3.52 -9.53 3.55
N VAL A 232 2.97 -10.15 2.50
CA VAL A 232 3.74 -10.84 1.46
C VAL A 232 4.61 -9.85 0.69
N PHE A 233 4.02 -8.74 0.23
CA PHE A 233 4.75 -7.64 -0.40
C PHE A 233 5.93 -7.17 0.46
N LEU A 234 5.68 -6.87 1.74
CA LEU A 234 6.71 -6.39 2.67
C LEU A 234 7.78 -7.45 2.97
N SER A 235 7.42 -8.73 3.06
CA SER A 235 8.38 -9.83 3.23
C SER A 235 9.33 -9.93 2.04
N LEU A 236 8.80 -9.85 0.82
CA LEU A 236 9.58 -9.86 -0.42
C LEU A 236 10.47 -8.62 -0.55
N LEU A 237 9.93 -7.45 -0.29
CA LEU A 237 10.62 -6.16 -0.39
C LEU A 237 11.81 -6.09 0.57
N ASN A 238 11.62 -6.55 1.81
CA ASN A 238 12.61 -6.48 2.86
C ASN A 238 13.51 -7.73 2.93
N ARG A 239 13.16 -8.81 2.20
CA ARG A 239 13.84 -10.12 2.23
C ARG A 239 13.93 -10.70 3.66
N LEU A 240 12.87 -10.50 4.42
CA LEU A 240 12.76 -10.94 5.81
C LEU A 240 11.45 -11.69 6.02
N PRO A 241 11.44 -12.74 6.83
CA PRO A 241 10.19 -13.32 7.27
C PRO A 241 9.41 -12.31 8.14
N ILE A 242 8.09 -12.34 8.02
CA ILE A 242 7.18 -11.56 8.86
C ILE A 242 6.31 -12.54 9.64
N TYR A 243 6.32 -12.42 10.95
CA TYR A 243 5.44 -13.16 11.83
C TYR A 243 4.23 -12.29 12.17
N VAL A 244 3.04 -12.79 11.84
CA VAL A 244 1.78 -12.07 11.95
C VAL A 244 0.90 -12.75 12.98
N ALA A 245 0.58 -12.04 14.06
CA ALA A 245 -0.47 -12.46 14.99
C ALA A 245 -1.82 -11.97 14.44
N ALA A 246 -2.75 -12.88 14.17
CA ALA A 246 -4.08 -12.58 13.66
C ALA A 246 -5.10 -13.53 14.28
N GLY A 247 -6.11 -13.00 14.96
CA GLY A 247 -7.03 -13.79 15.77
C GLY A 247 -6.27 -14.52 16.89
N ASP A 248 -6.49 -15.82 17.00
CA ASP A 248 -5.83 -16.73 17.95
C ASP A 248 -4.58 -17.44 17.39
N LYS A 249 -4.15 -17.07 16.19
CA LYS A 249 -3.10 -17.73 15.44
C LYS A 249 -1.87 -16.85 15.23
N ILE A 250 -0.74 -17.53 15.06
CA ILE A 250 0.49 -16.90 14.56
C ILE A 250 0.81 -17.48 13.19
N TRP A 251 1.10 -16.59 12.27
CA TRP A 251 1.43 -16.92 10.88
C TRP A 251 2.86 -16.52 10.57
N SER A 252 3.54 -17.34 9.77
CA SER A 252 4.82 -17.00 9.15
C SER A 252 4.59 -16.65 7.68
N VAL A 253 5.03 -15.46 7.28
CA VAL A 253 5.03 -15.01 5.88
C VAL A 253 6.48 -14.92 5.43
N GLN A 254 6.87 -15.80 4.53
CA GLN A 254 8.23 -15.86 3.98
C GLN A 254 8.19 -15.79 2.45
N GLY A 255 8.52 -14.65 1.90
CA GLY A 255 8.23 -14.37 0.50
C GLY A 255 6.73 -14.51 0.23
N ALA A 256 6.35 -15.24 -0.81
CA ALA A 256 4.94 -15.50 -1.15
C ALA A 256 4.28 -16.63 -0.32
N LEU A 257 5.04 -17.31 0.54
CA LEU A 257 4.55 -18.44 1.30
C LEU A 257 4.01 -18.00 2.65
N ILE A 258 2.78 -18.37 2.95
CA ILE A 258 2.10 -18.12 4.22
C ILE A 258 1.82 -19.47 4.89
N ARG A 259 2.21 -19.60 6.16
CA ARG A 259 1.99 -20.82 6.96
C ARG A 259 1.58 -20.47 8.38
N GLU A 260 0.68 -21.25 8.95
CA GLU A 260 0.39 -21.19 10.39
C GLU A 260 1.60 -21.76 11.17
N VAL A 261 1.97 -21.08 12.24
CA VAL A 261 3.05 -21.51 13.14
C VAL A 261 2.46 -22.41 14.22
N ASP A 262 2.96 -23.64 14.32
CA ASP A 262 2.59 -24.55 15.41
C ASP A 262 3.19 -24.05 16.72
N THR A 263 2.37 -23.42 17.55
CA THR A 263 2.78 -22.92 18.88
C THR A 263 2.68 -23.98 19.98
N SER A 264 2.20 -25.18 19.69
CA SER A 264 2.07 -26.27 20.65
C SER A 264 3.43 -26.90 21.00
N ARG A 265 4.42 -26.75 20.12
CA ARG A 265 5.79 -27.21 20.32
C ARG A 265 6.61 -26.10 20.98
N ARG A 266 6.54 -26.00 22.31
CA ARG A 266 7.54 -25.22 23.06
C ARG A 266 8.87 -25.98 23.02
N PRO A 267 10.02 -25.27 22.82
CA PRO A 267 11.34 -25.88 22.94
C PRO A 267 11.61 -26.35 24.35
#